data_45b9b6403b262985aa73e40ef14c4975
#
_entry.id   45b9b6403b262985aa73e40ef14c4975
#
_cell.length_a   1.000
_cell.length_b   1.000
_cell.length_c   1.000
_cell.angle_alpha   90.00
_cell.angle_beta   90.00
_cell.angle_gamma   90.00
#
_symmetry.space_group_name_H-M   'P 1'
#
loop_
_entity.id
_entity.type
_entity.pdbx_description
1 polymer ?
#
loop_
_entity_poly.entity_id
_entity_poly.type
_entity_poly.pdbx_seq_one_letter_code
_entity_poly.pdbx_strand_id
1 'polypeptide(L)'
;MHWPVLKSHIPEEAENAMTNKTITLAITGASGAPYAMRLLEILVKADYDIFVLISSAAKVVFATEEEVKIPSKPDAASAFFSERFGARENQIRVCGKEEWFSPVASGSAAPKQMVVCPCSTGTLSAIATGASDNLIERAADVVLKERGQLILVTREMPLSSIHLENMLKLSQTGATIMPASPGFYHNPKQISDLVDFVVARILDHLGVDQTLMMRWGYQHHNDK
;
A
#
# COMPACT_ATOMS: atom_id res chain seq x y z
N MET A 1 45.02 23.17 4.56
CA MET A 1 43.70 23.62 5.03
C MET A 1 43.05 22.48 5.79
N HIS A 2 42.96 22.57 7.11
CA HIS A 2 42.29 21.56 7.93
C HIS A 2 40.83 22.01 8.14
N TRP A 3 39.90 21.21 7.65
CA TRP A 3 38.48 21.39 7.98
C TRP A 3 38.23 20.80 9.36
N PRO A 4 37.61 21.53 10.31
CA PRO A 4 37.24 20.96 11.58
C PRO A 4 36.11 19.94 11.35
N VAL A 5 36.31 18.70 11.79
CA VAL A 5 35.27 17.69 11.86
C VAL A 5 34.30 18.11 12.96
N LEU A 6 33.17 18.71 12.56
CA LEU A 6 32.05 18.90 13.46
C LEU A 6 31.48 17.52 13.83
N LYS A 7 31.80 17.03 15.03
CA LYS A 7 31.08 15.95 15.67
C LYS A 7 29.64 16.46 15.91
N SER A 8 28.74 16.16 15.02
CA SER A 8 27.31 16.34 15.26
C SER A 8 26.91 15.37 16.38
N HIS A 9 26.68 15.92 17.58
CA HIS A 9 25.96 15.21 18.63
C HIS A 9 24.53 15.08 18.12
N ILE A 10 24.18 13.94 17.57
CA ILE A 10 22.77 13.55 17.33
C ILE A 10 22.23 13.22 18.72
N PRO A 11 21.19 13.91 19.22
CA PRO A 11 20.59 13.57 20.49
C PRO A 11 20.12 12.12 20.48
N GLU A 12 20.33 11.37 21.56
CA GLU A 12 19.82 9.99 21.73
C GLU A 12 18.30 9.87 21.53
N GLU A 13 17.56 10.98 21.69
CA GLU A 13 16.14 11.09 21.35
C GLU A 13 15.87 10.98 19.85
N ALA A 14 16.85 11.26 18.97
CA ALA A 14 16.71 11.07 17.53
C ALA A 14 17.01 9.61 17.08
N GLU A 15 17.75 8.84 17.86
CA GLU A 15 17.94 7.40 17.66
C GLU A 15 16.74 6.58 18.18
N ASN A 16 16.06 7.06 19.23
CA ASN A 16 14.80 6.53 19.73
C ASN A 16 13.57 7.03 18.93
N ALA A 17 13.75 7.97 18.00
CA ALA A 17 12.77 8.30 16.99
C ALA A 17 12.69 7.18 15.95
N MET A 18 12.34 5.97 16.45
CA MET A 18 11.37 5.12 15.84
C MET A 18 11.78 4.44 14.54
N THR A 19 11.78 3.21 14.63
CA THR A 19 11.07 2.34 13.68
C THR A 19 9.56 2.67 13.68
N ASN A 20 9.15 3.90 13.37
CA ASN A 20 7.76 4.17 13.06
C ASN A 20 7.46 3.34 11.82
N LYS A 21 6.60 2.35 12.00
CA LYS A 21 6.08 1.52 10.93
C LYS A 21 5.26 2.44 10.02
N THR A 22 5.87 2.99 8.99
CA THR A 22 5.21 3.90 8.05
C THR A 22 5.02 3.23 6.70
N ILE A 23 3.88 3.43 6.08
CA ILE A 23 3.55 2.85 4.78
C ILE A 23 2.72 3.81 3.92
N THR A 24 2.88 3.72 2.61
CA THR A 24 1.99 4.37 1.64
C THR A 24 1.02 3.33 1.08
N LEU A 25 -0.28 3.57 1.23
CA LEU A 25 -1.33 2.79 0.58
C LEU A 25 -1.98 3.64 -0.50
N ALA A 26 -1.78 3.28 -1.76
CA ALA A 26 -2.46 3.89 -2.89
C ALA A 26 -3.63 3.02 -3.35
N ILE A 27 -4.75 3.66 -3.67
CA ILE A 27 -5.99 2.99 -4.08
C ILE A 27 -6.40 3.56 -5.42
N THR A 28 -6.49 2.70 -6.44
CA THR A 28 -6.78 3.14 -7.80
C THR A 28 -8.06 2.54 -8.37
N GLY A 29 -8.41 2.89 -9.61
CA GLY A 29 -9.71 2.64 -10.19
C GLY A 29 -9.95 1.22 -10.74
N ALA A 30 -9.29 0.20 -10.22
CA ALA A 30 -9.63 -1.19 -10.51
C ALA A 30 -10.68 -1.69 -9.50
N SER A 31 -11.50 -2.66 -9.89
CA SER A 31 -12.39 -3.37 -8.95
C SER A 31 -11.56 -4.07 -7.87
N GLY A 32 -12.00 -4.04 -6.62
CA GLY A 32 -11.28 -4.61 -5.49
C GLY A 32 -11.17 -3.66 -4.29
N ALA A 33 -12.13 -2.75 -4.11
CA ALA A 33 -12.25 -1.90 -2.93
C ALA A 33 -12.21 -2.72 -1.61
N PRO A 34 -12.81 -3.91 -1.51
CA PRO A 34 -12.72 -4.75 -0.31
C PRO A 34 -11.30 -5.09 0.11
N TYR A 35 -10.38 -5.32 -0.84
CA TYR A 35 -8.97 -5.58 -0.53
C TYR A 35 -8.31 -4.38 0.14
N ALA A 36 -8.56 -3.17 -0.39
CA ALA A 36 -8.00 -1.93 0.17
C ALA A 36 -8.53 -1.66 1.58
N MET A 37 -9.84 -1.83 1.79
CA MET A 37 -10.47 -1.61 3.10
C MET A 37 -9.94 -2.59 4.13
N ARG A 38 -9.84 -3.88 3.77
CA ARG A 38 -9.33 -4.90 4.67
C ARG A 38 -7.85 -4.71 4.99
N LEU A 39 -7.04 -4.37 4.00
CA LEU A 39 -5.62 -4.06 4.20
C LEU A 39 -5.45 -2.87 5.15
N LEU A 40 -6.21 -1.79 4.94
CA LEU A 40 -6.15 -0.59 5.78
C LEU A 40 -6.54 -0.92 7.23
N GLU A 41 -7.60 -1.71 7.43
CA GLU A 41 -8.02 -2.17 8.76
C GLU A 41 -6.89 -2.92 9.50
N ILE A 42 -6.22 -3.86 8.82
CA ILE A 42 -5.15 -4.65 9.45
C ILE A 42 -3.91 -3.80 9.72
N LEU A 43 -3.55 -2.89 8.82
CA LEU A 43 -2.41 -1.98 9.02
C LEU A 43 -2.65 -1.04 10.21
N VAL A 44 -3.88 -0.56 10.41
CA VAL A 44 -4.26 0.23 11.60
C VAL A 44 -4.06 -0.60 12.87
N LYS A 45 -4.56 -1.84 12.90
CA LYS A 45 -4.41 -2.77 14.03
C LYS A 45 -2.96 -3.15 14.31
N ALA A 46 -2.12 -3.18 13.27
CA ALA A 46 -0.68 -3.44 13.37
C ALA A 46 0.15 -2.21 13.73
N ASP A 47 -0.53 -1.09 14.05
CA ASP A 47 0.04 0.19 14.48
C ASP A 47 0.98 0.83 13.45
N TYR A 48 0.60 0.76 12.16
CA TYR A 48 1.27 1.52 11.09
C TYR A 48 0.74 2.94 11.01
N ASP A 49 1.63 3.91 10.76
CA ASP A 49 1.26 5.23 10.24
C ASP A 49 1.07 5.14 8.73
N ILE A 50 -0.10 5.53 8.23
CA ILE A 50 -0.52 5.21 6.88
C ILE A 50 -0.79 6.48 6.09
N PHE A 51 -0.01 6.71 5.03
CA PHE A 51 -0.33 7.70 4.00
C PHE A 51 -1.24 7.05 2.97
N VAL A 52 -2.46 7.58 2.82
CA VAL A 52 -3.45 7.03 1.88
C VAL A 52 -3.58 7.96 0.68
N LEU A 53 -3.36 7.42 -0.51
CA LEU A 53 -3.49 8.12 -1.79
C LEU A 53 -4.66 7.52 -2.57
N ILE A 54 -5.65 8.32 -2.96
CA ILE A 54 -6.87 7.81 -3.59
C ILE A 54 -7.10 8.50 -4.92
N SER A 55 -7.16 7.73 -6.00
CA SER A 55 -7.50 8.27 -7.32
C SER A 55 -8.99 8.63 -7.39
N SER A 56 -9.34 9.55 -8.32
CA SER A 56 -10.74 9.90 -8.56
C SER A 56 -11.58 8.68 -9.00
N ALA A 57 -10.99 7.80 -9.82
CA ALA A 57 -11.63 6.57 -10.26
C ALA A 57 -11.87 5.59 -9.09
N ALA A 58 -10.95 5.52 -8.12
CA ALA A 58 -11.14 4.69 -6.92
C ALA A 58 -12.37 5.11 -6.13
N LYS A 59 -12.64 6.41 -5.99
CA LYS A 59 -13.84 6.90 -5.28
C LYS A 59 -15.14 6.42 -5.93
N VAL A 60 -15.16 6.30 -7.27
CA VAL A 60 -16.30 5.74 -8.01
C VAL A 60 -16.45 4.25 -7.70
N VAL A 61 -15.34 3.50 -7.71
CA VAL A 61 -15.33 2.06 -7.39
C VAL A 61 -15.84 1.83 -5.96
N PHE A 62 -15.38 2.59 -4.98
CA PHE A 62 -15.86 2.50 -3.60
C PHE A 62 -17.38 2.74 -3.48
N ALA A 63 -17.90 3.74 -4.18
CA ALA A 63 -19.33 4.01 -4.18
C ALA A 63 -20.15 2.88 -4.77
N THR A 64 -19.58 2.11 -5.71
CA THR A 64 -20.26 1.02 -6.41
C THR A 64 -20.14 -0.32 -5.68
N GLU A 65 -18.95 -0.64 -5.15
CA GLU A 65 -18.65 -1.95 -4.56
C GLU A 65 -18.94 -2.03 -3.06
N GLU A 66 -18.74 -0.92 -2.34
CA GLU A 66 -18.85 -0.85 -0.88
C GLU A 66 -20.03 0.02 -0.41
N GLU A 67 -20.76 0.65 -1.33
CA GLU A 67 -21.76 1.65 -1.01
C GLU A 67 -21.23 2.81 -0.14
N VAL A 68 -19.92 3.05 -0.22
CA VAL A 68 -19.17 4.02 0.59
C VAL A 68 -18.81 5.23 -0.24
N LYS A 69 -19.25 6.40 0.23
CA LYS A 69 -18.88 7.69 -0.37
C LYS A 69 -17.73 8.32 0.39
N ILE A 70 -16.51 8.17 -0.14
CA ILE A 70 -15.32 8.79 0.45
C ILE A 70 -15.38 10.30 0.28
N PRO A 71 -15.19 11.10 1.36
CA PRO A 71 -15.16 12.56 1.28
C PRO A 71 -14.12 13.07 0.28
N SER A 72 -14.41 14.20 -0.36
CA SER A 72 -13.51 14.78 -1.38
C SER A 72 -12.30 15.46 -0.76
N LYS A 73 -12.47 16.14 0.38
CA LYS A 73 -11.40 16.85 1.09
C LYS A 73 -10.50 15.84 1.84
N PRO A 74 -9.16 15.96 1.73
CA PRO A 74 -8.22 15.06 2.39
C PRO A 74 -8.46 14.88 3.89
N ASP A 75 -8.61 15.99 4.64
CA ASP A 75 -8.82 15.95 6.09
C ASP A 75 -10.12 15.22 6.46
N ALA A 76 -11.21 15.48 5.73
CA ALA A 76 -12.47 14.79 5.94
C ALA A 76 -12.38 13.29 5.59
N ALA A 77 -11.60 12.93 4.58
CA ALA A 77 -11.33 11.54 4.23
C ALA A 77 -10.44 10.85 5.29
N SER A 78 -9.47 11.55 5.86
CA SER A 78 -8.65 11.06 6.97
C SER A 78 -9.52 10.78 8.19
N ALA A 79 -10.39 11.72 8.57
CA ALA A 79 -11.33 11.54 9.68
C ALA A 79 -12.28 10.37 9.43
N PHE A 80 -12.84 10.25 8.22
CA PHE A 80 -13.73 9.16 7.83
C PHE A 80 -13.08 7.78 8.01
N PHE A 81 -11.85 7.58 7.53
CA PHE A 81 -11.16 6.30 7.70
C PHE A 81 -10.72 6.07 9.15
N SER A 82 -10.29 7.12 9.86
CA SER A 82 -9.90 7.01 11.27
C SER A 82 -11.06 6.57 12.14
N GLU A 83 -12.24 7.16 11.97
CA GLU A 83 -13.46 6.76 12.67
C GLU A 83 -13.87 5.32 12.33
N ARG A 84 -13.86 4.97 11.01
CA ARG A 84 -14.28 3.66 10.54
C ARG A 84 -13.42 2.52 11.09
N PHE A 85 -12.12 2.73 11.25
CA PHE A 85 -11.18 1.68 11.67
C PHE A 85 -10.68 1.83 13.11
N GLY A 86 -11.18 2.83 13.86
CA GLY A 86 -10.73 3.09 15.23
C GLY A 86 -9.25 3.45 15.30
N ALA A 87 -8.75 4.19 14.30
CA ALA A 87 -7.36 4.59 14.26
C ALA A 87 -7.04 5.63 15.35
N ARG A 88 -5.80 5.59 15.86
CA ARG A 88 -5.31 6.64 16.75
C ARG A 88 -5.16 7.97 16.02
N GLU A 89 -5.01 9.04 16.77
CA GLU A 89 -4.80 10.37 16.21
C GLU A 89 -3.61 10.38 15.25
N ASN A 90 -3.80 10.98 14.07
CA ASN A 90 -2.81 11.11 12.99
C ASN A 90 -2.26 9.78 12.41
N GLN A 91 -2.85 8.64 12.74
CA GLN A 91 -2.42 7.34 12.21
C GLN A 91 -2.75 7.17 10.72
N ILE A 92 -3.86 7.73 10.25
CA ILE A 92 -4.24 7.73 8.83
C ILE A 92 -4.21 9.17 8.32
N ARG A 93 -3.40 9.40 7.29
CA ARG A 93 -3.35 10.66 6.56
C ARG A 93 -3.68 10.44 5.09
N VAL A 94 -4.82 10.92 4.66
CA VAL A 94 -5.17 10.98 3.24
C VAL A 94 -4.51 12.21 2.63
N CYS A 95 -3.74 12.00 1.56
CA CYS A 95 -3.08 13.10 0.83
C CYS A 95 -3.88 13.49 -0.42
N GLY A 96 -3.88 14.77 -0.74
CA GLY A 96 -4.47 15.30 -1.96
C GLY A 96 -3.73 14.84 -3.22
N LYS A 97 -4.41 14.77 -4.36
CA LYS A 97 -3.84 14.33 -5.64
C LYS A 97 -2.58 15.10 -6.06
N GLU A 98 -2.52 16.38 -5.72
CA GLU A 98 -1.45 17.32 -6.09
C GLU A 98 -0.72 17.88 -4.86
N GLU A 99 -0.68 17.11 -3.77
CA GLU A 99 0.01 17.48 -2.53
C GLU A 99 1.51 17.18 -2.64
N TRP A 100 2.20 17.89 -3.55
CA TRP A 100 3.62 17.67 -3.89
C TRP A 100 4.60 17.90 -2.75
N PHE A 101 4.19 18.58 -1.68
CA PHE A 101 4.97 18.79 -0.46
C PHE A 101 4.71 17.69 0.60
N SER A 102 3.90 16.69 0.28
CA SER A 102 3.70 15.53 1.15
C SER A 102 5.00 14.72 1.30
N PRO A 103 5.25 14.11 2.47
CA PRO A 103 6.41 13.23 2.68
C PRO A 103 6.56 12.16 1.60
N VAL A 104 5.48 11.60 1.08
CA VAL A 104 5.51 10.54 0.06
C VAL A 104 6.12 10.99 -1.28
N ALA A 105 6.18 12.29 -1.54
CA ALA A 105 6.78 12.84 -2.76
C ALA A 105 8.30 13.07 -2.65
N SER A 106 8.89 12.92 -1.45
CA SER A 106 10.29 13.23 -1.16
C SER A 106 11.10 11.98 -0.83
N GLY A 107 12.24 11.78 -1.50
CA GLY A 107 13.09 10.61 -1.28
C GLY A 107 13.63 10.46 0.14
N SER A 108 13.87 11.55 0.85
CA SER A 108 14.41 11.53 2.22
C SER A 108 13.36 11.31 3.30
N ALA A 109 12.08 11.51 2.99
CA ALA A 109 10.99 11.47 3.96
C ALA A 109 9.93 10.41 3.64
N ALA A 110 9.94 9.85 2.44
CA ALA A 110 8.93 8.88 2.02
C ALA A 110 9.03 7.56 2.79
N PRO A 111 7.88 6.95 3.13
CA PRO A 111 7.86 5.57 3.58
C PRO A 111 8.58 4.66 2.60
N LYS A 112 9.37 3.72 3.11
CA LYS A 112 10.10 2.76 2.26
C LYS A 112 9.19 1.65 1.70
N GLN A 113 7.98 1.54 2.20
CA GLN A 113 6.99 0.56 1.76
C GLN A 113 5.80 1.26 1.13
N MET A 114 5.41 0.78 -0.04
CA MET A 114 4.20 1.24 -0.73
C MET A 114 3.45 0.05 -1.32
N VAL A 115 2.15 0.06 -1.11
CA VAL A 115 1.21 -0.88 -1.74
C VAL A 115 0.23 -0.09 -2.59
N VAL A 116 0.06 -0.49 -3.84
CA VAL A 116 -1.03 -0.01 -4.70
C VAL A 116 -2.09 -1.11 -4.76
N CYS A 117 -3.18 -0.93 -4.04
CA CYS A 117 -4.23 -1.95 -3.88
C CYS A 117 -5.64 -1.33 -3.93
N PRO A 118 -6.47 -1.70 -4.90
CA PRO A 118 -6.10 -2.36 -6.14
C PRO A 118 -5.30 -1.46 -7.08
N CYS A 119 -4.50 -2.07 -7.96
CA CYS A 119 -3.73 -1.36 -8.98
C CYS A 119 -4.41 -1.51 -10.35
N SER A 120 -4.87 -0.40 -10.91
CA SER A 120 -5.41 -0.37 -12.27
C SER A 120 -4.31 -0.47 -13.32
N THR A 121 -4.64 -0.99 -14.49
CA THR A 121 -3.69 -1.09 -15.61
C THR A 121 -3.18 0.27 -16.10
N GLY A 122 -3.99 1.33 -15.96
CA GLY A 122 -3.55 2.70 -16.24
C GLY A 122 -2.45 3.14 -15.27
N THR A 123 -2.64 2.93 -13.96
CA THR A 123 -1.62 3.23 -12.96
C THR A 123 -0.36 2.35 -13.14
N LEU A 124 -0.54 1.06 -13.41
CA LEU A 124 0.57 0.15 -13.74
C LEU A 124 1.40 0.68 -14.91
N SER A 125 0.75 1.11 -16.00
CA SER A 125 1.38 1.65 -17.19
C SER A 125 2.13 2.96 -16.89
N ALA A 126 1.51 3.87 -16.15
CA ALA A 126 2.13 5.15 -15.76
C ALA A 126 3.41 4.92 -14.95
N ILE A 127 3.36 4.05 -13.93
CA ILE A 127 4.54 3.72 -13.11
C ILE A 127 5.62 3.04 -13.99
N ALA A 128 5.24 2.13 -14.89
CA ALA A 128 6.18 1.42 -15.78
C ALA A 128 6.90 2.34 -16.75
N THR A 129 6.29 3.47 -17.10
CA THR A 129 6.89 4.47 -18.01
C THR A 129 7.59 5.61 -17.27
N GLY A 130 7.54 5.63 -15.92
CA GLY A 130 8.14 6.68 -15.11
C GLY A 130 7.34 7.99 -15.13
N ALA A 131 6.04 7.92 -15.38
CA ALA A 131 5.16 9.08 -15.27
C ALA A 131 5.08 9.56 -13.81
N SER A 132 4.87 10.85 -13.62
CA SER A 132 4.75 11.50 -12.30
C SER A 132 3.70 12.63 -12.36
N ASP A 133 2.56 12.34 -12.98
CA ASP A 133 1.51 13.33 -13.24
C ASP A 133 0.57 13.55 -12.04
N ASN A 134 0.69 12.69 -11.04
CA ASN A 134 -0.04 12.78 -9.78
C ASN A 134 0.77 12.16 -8.63
N LEU A 135 0.29 12.36 -7.41
CA LEU A 135 1.01 11.95 -6.21
C LEU A 135 1.17 10.41 -6.09
N ILE A 136 0.27 9.60 -6.64
CA ILE A 136 0.38 8.13 -6.64
C ILE A 136 1.60 7.70 -7.49
N GLU A 137 1.69 8.21 -8.70
CA GLU A 137 2.79 7.93 -9.62
C GLU A 137 4.12 8.43 -9.05
N ARG A 138 4.13 9.66 -8.52
CA ARG A 138 5.31 10.23 -7.87
C ARG A 138 5.77 9.42 -6.66
N ALA A 139 4.87 8.98 -5.80
CA ALA A 139 5.22 8.17 -4.64
C ALA A 139 5.81 6.81 -5.07
N ALA A 140 5.26 6.18 -6.09
CA ALA A 140 5.80 4.94 -6.64
C ALA A 140 7.21 5.13 -7.24
N ASP A 141 7.43 6.22 -8.01
CA ASP A 141 8.74 6.58 -8.53
C ASP A 141 9.76 6.81 -7.40
N VAL A 142 9.35 7.52 -6.35
CA VAL A 142 10.21 7.74 -5.17
C VAL A 142 10.59 6.43 -4.51
N VAL A 143 9.62 5.54 -4.25
CA VAL A 143 9.90 4.24 -3.62
C VAL A 143 10.85 3.40 -4.47
N LEU A 144 10.65 3.36 -5.78
CA LEU A 144 11.53 2.60 -6.70
C LEU A 144 12.95 3.16 -6.73
N LYS A 145 13.12 4.49 -6.88
CA LYS A 145 14.45 5.09 -6.96
C LYS A 145 15.22 5.02 -5.64
N GLU A 146 14.54 5.04 -4.50
CA GLU A 146 15.12 4.87 -3.16
C GLU A 146 15.31 3.39 -2.77
N ARG A 147 15.05 2.45 -3.70
CA ARG A 147 15.16 1.00 -3.47
C ARG A 147 14.27 0.50 -2.33
N GLY A 148 13.12 1.15 -2.13
CA GLY A 148 12.07 0.70 -1.24
C GLY A 148 11.26 -0.47 -1.82
N GLN A 149 10.30 -0.94 -1.07
CA GLN A 149 9.42 -2.03 -1.45
C GLN A 149 8.13 -1.49 -2.08
N LEU A 150 7.90 -1.80 -3.35
CA LEU A 150 6.67 -1.48 -4.06
C LEU A 150 5.91 -2.77 -4.38
N ILE A 151 4.66 -2.87 -3.90
CA ILE A 151 3.75 -3.98 -4.22
C ILE A 151 2.59 -3.43 -5.05
N LEU A 152 2.38 -4.01 -6.23
CA LEU A 152 1.30 -3.65 -7.14
C LEU A 152 0.28 -4.78 -7.20
N VAL A 153 -0.86 -4.59 -6.52
CA VAL A 153 -1.96 -5.57 -6.47
C VAL A 153 -2.86 -5.37 -7.68
N THR A 154 -2.45 -5.96 -8.79
CA THR A 154 -3.13 -5.77 -10.07
C THR A 154 -4.45 -6.54 -10.15
N ARG A 155 -5.50 -5.90 -10.69
CA ARG A 155 -6.77 -6.57 -10.99
C ARG A 155 -7.25 -6.20 -12.39
N GLU A 156 -7.12 -7.15 -13.31
CA GLU A 156 -7.55 -7.03 -14.70
C GLU A 156 -7.74 -8.43 -15.30
N MET A 157 -8.74 -8.56 -16.17
CA MET A 157 -9.02 -9.80 -16.89
C MET A 157 -9.83 -9.51 -18.16
N PRO A 158 -9.37 -9.96 -19.37
CA PRO A 158 -8.08 -10.59 -19.67
C PRO A 158 -6.93 -9.60 -19.66
N LEU A 159 -5.69 -10.09 -19.65
CA LEU A 159 -4.50 -9.26 -19.78
C LEU A 159 -4.10 -9.12 -21.25
N SER A 160 -3.76 -7.90 -21.68
CA SER A 160 -3.14 -7.63 -22.98
C SER A 160 -1.62 -7.81 -22.90
N SER A 161 -0.96 -7.92 -24.07
CA SER A 161 0.51 -7.93 -24.15
C SER A 161 1.12 -6.68 -23.50
N ILE A 162 0.50 -5.51 -23.66
CA ILE A 162 0.95 -4.27 -23.05
C ILE A 162 0.93 -4.36 -21.52
N HIS A 163 -0.12 -4.95 -20.93
CA HIS A 163 -0.18 -5.16 -19.48
C HIS A 163 0.94 -6.08 -19.00
N LEU A 164 1.17 -7.19 -19.72
CA LEU A 164 2.21 -8.17 -19.39
C LEU A 164 3.63 -7.58 -19.52
N GLU A 165 3.88 -6.77 -20.54
CA GLU A 165 5.15 -6.06 -20.71
C GLU A 165 5.41 -5.06 -19.58
N ASN A 166 4.40 -4.29 -19.18
CA ASN A 166 4.51 -3.36 -18.05
C ASN A 166 4.76 -4.09 -16.73
N MET A 167 4.08 -5.23 -16.49
CA MET A 167 4.31 -6.07 -15.31
C MET A 167 5.73 -6.62 -15.30
N LEU A 168 6.21 -7.13 -16.43
CA LEU A 168 7.58 -7.65 -16.56
C LEU A 168 8.60 -6.55 -16.28
N LYS A 169 8.44 -5.38 -16.91
CA LYS A 169 9.34 -4.25 -16.73
C LYS A 169 9.43 -3.83 -15.26
N LEU A 170 8.30 -3.70 -14.58
CA LEU A 170 8.26 -3.32 -13.16
C LEU A 170 8.83 -4.41 -12.24
N SER A 171 8.56 -5.68 -12.54
CA SER A 171 9.18 -6.79 -11.81
C SER A 171 10.70 -6.78 -11.91
N GLN A 172 11.26 -6.45 -13.09
CA GLN A 172 12.70 -6.30 -13.29
C GLN A 172 13.31 -5.12 -12.51
N THR A 173 12.53 -4.09 -12.17
CA THR A 173 12.98 -2.99 -11.32
C THR A 173 12.90 -3.30 -9.83
N GLY A 174 12.37 -4.47 -9.45
CA GLY A 174 12.24 -4.92 -8.07
C GLY A 174 10.84 -4.71 -7.48
N ALA A 175 9.87 -4.21 -8.25
CA ALA A 175 8.49 -4.17 -7.79
C ALA A 175 7.87 -5.57 -7.72
N THR A 176 7.07 -5.84 -6.70
CA THR A 176 6.30 -7.08 -6.60
C THR A 176 4.99 -6.92 -7.37
N ILE A 177 4.80 -7.72 -8.41
CA ILE A 177 3.52 -7.82 -9.10
C ILE A 177 2.69 -8.91 -8.44
N MET A 178 1.57 -8.52 -7.85
CA MET A 178 0.70 -9.42 -7.09
C MET A 178 -0.72 -9.35 -7.64
N PRO A 179 -1.11 -10.21 -8.57
CA PRO A 179 -2.50 -10.24 -9.05
C PRO A 179 -3.47 -10.53 -7.90
N ALA A 180 -4.61 -9.83 -7.88
CA ALA A 180 -5.69 -10.11 -6.94
C ALA A 180 -6.42 -11.41 -7.32
N SER A 181 -5.71 -12.53 -7.21
CA SER A 181 -6.13 -13.88 -7.64
C SER A 181 -6.15 -14.82 -6.44
N PRO A 182 -7.23 -14.85 -5.65
CA PRO A 182 -7.32 -15.70 -4.48
C PRO A 182 -7.34 -17.19 -4.85
N GLY A 183 -6.66 -18.01 -4.02
CA GLY A 183 -6.73 -19.48 -4.13
C GLY A 183 -7.94 -20.05 -3.39
N PHE A 184 -8.32 -21.28 -3.72
CA PHE A 184 -9.48 -21.96 -3.13
C PHE A 184 -9.10 -23.15 -2.22
N TYR A 185 -7.82 -23.51 -2.13
CA TYR A 185 -7.37 -24.68 -1.38
C TYR A 185 -7.56 -24.58 0.15
N HIS A 186 -7.83 -23.39 0.68
CA HIS A 186 -8.20 -23.18 2.09
C HIS A 186 -9.70 -23.32 2.36
N ASN A 187 -10.48 -23.76 1.34
CA ASN A 187 -11.92 -24.03 1.42
C ASN A 187 -12.74 -22.81 1.89
N PRO A 188 -12.66 -21.66 1.18
CA PRO A 188 -13.37 -20.45 1.55
C PRO A 188 -14.89 -20.66 1.61
N LYS A 189 -15.57 -20.09 2.58
CA LYS A 189 -17.02 -20.19 2.80
C LYS A 189 -17.76 -18.92 2.42
N GLN A 190 -17.07 -17.81 2.42
CA GLN A 190 -17.63 -16.50 2.15
C GLN A 190 -16.63 -15.64 1.37
N ILE A 191 -17.11 -14.53 0.82
CA ILE A 191 -16.27 -13.62 -0.01
C ILE A 191 -15.13 -13.03 0.82
N SER A 192 -15.36 -12.73 2.09
CA SER A 192 -14.30 -12.21 2.98
C SER A 192 -13.10 -13.15 3.10
N ASP A 193 -13.30 -14.48 3.00
CA ASP A 193 -12.20 -15.43 3.05
C ASP A 193 -11.29 -15.31 1.81
N LEU A 194 -11.87 -14.95 0.65
CA LEU A 194 -11.12 -14.67 -0.58
C LEU A 194 -10.39 -13.32 -0.49
N VAL A 195 -11.01 -12.34 0.16
CA VAL A 195 -10.36 -11.05 0.44
C VAL A 195 -9.19 -11.24 1.39
N ASP A 196 -9.40 -11.97 2.48
CA ASP A 196 -8.36 -12.26 3.47
C ASP A 196 -7.19 -13.04 2.89
N PHE A 197 -7.43 -13.92 1.89
CA PHE A 197 -6.35 -14.61 1.19
C PHE A 197 -5.37 -13.62 0.52
N VAL A 198 -5.89 -12.66 -0.25
CA VAL A 198 -5.05 -11.68 -0.95
C VAL A 198 -4.37 -10.75 0.04
N VAL A 199 -5.11 -10.27 1.04
CA VAL A 199 -4.57 -9.37 2.07
C VAL A 199 -3.48 -10.05 2.90
N ALA A 200 -3.65 -11.31 3.30
CA ALA A 200 -2.63 -12.08 4.01
C ALA A 200 -1.32 -12.17 3.19
N ARG A 201 -1.41 -12.38 1.87
CA ARG A 201 -0.23 -12.41 1.01
C ARG A 201 0.47 -11.05 0.91
N ILE A 202 -0.29 -9.95 0.88
CA ILE A 202 0.29 -8.59 0.93
C ILE A 202 1.03 -8.39 2.27
N LEU A 203 0.39 -8.74 3.39
CA LEU A 203 0.97 -8.61 4.73
C LEU A 203 2.23 -9.47 4.90
N ASP A 204 2.24 -10.71 4.41
CA ASP A 204 3.42 -11.57 4.41
C ASP A 204 4.61 -10.92 3.68
N HIS A 205 4.36 -10.29 2.52
CA HIS A 205 5.40 -9.58 1.76
C HIS A 205 5.88 -8.30 2.46
N LEU A 206 5.00 -7.62 3.21
CA LEU A 206 5.36 -6.45 4.01
C LEU A 206 6.11 -6.82 5.30
N GLY A 207 6.17 -8.11 5.66
CA GLY A 207 6.71 -8.56 6.95
C GLY A 207 5.81 -8.23 8.14
N VAL A 208 4.51 -8.04 7.91
CA VAL A 208 3.51 -7.81 8.94
C VAL A 208 2.96 -9.14 9.42
N ASP A 209 2.97 -9.38 10.72
CA ASP A 209 2.36 -10.57 11.30
C ASP A 209 0.85 -10.56 11.05
N GLN A 210 0.33 -11.68 10.58
CA GLN A 210 -1.07 -11.84 10.24
C GLN A 210 -1.61 -13.20 10.73
N THR A 211 -2.88 -13.21 11.10
CA THR A 211 -3.64 -14.42 11.51
C THR A 211 -4.82 -14.70 10.58
N LEU A 212 -4.90 -13.99 9.44
CA LEU A 212 -5.98 -14.13 8.47
C LEU A 212 -5.97 -15.50 7.81
N MET A 213 -4.77 -16.05 7.58
CA MET A 213 -4.58 -17.36 6.98
C MET A 213 -3.38 -18.10 7.55
N MET A 214 -3.52 -19.41 7.70
CA MET A 214 -2.37 -20.25 7.98
C MET A 214 -1.45 -20.34 6.76
N ARG A 215 -0.14 -20.26 7.00
CA ARG A 215 0.86 -20.43 5.94
C ARG A 215 0.86 -21.89 5.46
N TRP A 216 0.87 -22.09 4.16
CA TRP A 216 0.94 -23.44 3.58
C TRP A 216 2.21 -24.16 4.04
N GLY A 217 2.05 -25.41 4.50
CA GLY A 217 3.17 -26.24 5.00
C GLY A 217 3.48 -26.10 6.49
N TYR A 218 2.88 -25.16 7.20
CA TYR A 218 2.92 -25.11 8.67
C TYR A 218 1.78 -25.95 9.25
N GLN A 219 1.89 -27.30 9.17
CA GLN A 219 1.10 -28.15 10.04
C GLN A 219 1.73 -28.08 11.43
N HIS A 220 0.93 -27.77 12.44
CA HIS A 220 1.35 -27.91 13.81
C HIS A 220 1.86 -29.33 14.06
N HIS A 221 3.16 -29.46 14.33
CA HIS A 221 3.76 -30.70 14.86
C HIS A 221 3.43 -30.83 16.35
N ASN A 222 2.17 -30.70 16.71
CA ASN A 222 1.66 -30.92 18.06
C ASN A 222 0.34 -31.66 17.96
N ASP A 223 0.42 -32.93 17.63
CA ASP A 223 -0.54 -33.97 18.07
C ASP A 223 0.12 -35.33 17.85
N LYS A 224 0.96 -35.73 18.84
CA LYS A 224 1.19 -37.13 19.23
C LYS A 224 1.42 -37.19 20.72
#